data_84c54cc1d29fde93386548a832c860b5
#
_entry.id   84c54cc1d29fde93386548a832c860b5
#
_cell.length_a   1.000
_cell.length_b   1.000
_cell.length_c   1.000
_cell.angle_alpha   90.00
_cell.angle_beta   90.00
_cell.angle_gamma   90.00
#
_symmetry.space_group_name_H-M   'P 1'
#
loop_
_entity.id
_entity.type
_entity.pdbx_description
1 polymer ?
#
loop_
_entity_poly.entity_id
_entity_poly.type
_entity_poly.pdbx_seq_one_letter_code
_entity_poly.pdbx_strand_id
1 'polypeptide(L)'
;MFVQGLFLVATLLTAQLETTFTVEYNGKKYEFHITDQDLQKGPAWPANQQNPPLSARRAIDAARNELATLLPNGKDWRLYEVTLRPIDDHWVYLVQFLEPLKGDGGGQQLSSGFQVVVLMNGTAVMPRVSP
;
A
#
# COMPACT_ATOMS: atom_id res chain seq x y z
N MET A 1 33.17 -43.33 -23.83
CA MET A 1 32.19 -42.42 -24.42
C MET A 1 31.57 -41.60 -23.28
N PHE A 2 31.98 -40.35 -23.13
CA PHE A 2 31.48 -39.50 -22.05
C PHE A 2 30.29 -38.70 -22.55
N VAL A 3 29.13 -38.94 -21.99
CA VAL A 3 27.96 -38.10 -22.22
C VAL A 3 28.07 -36.87 -21.33
N GLN A 4 28.48 -35.76 -21.93
CA GLN A 4 28.37 -34.49 -21.23
C GLN A 4 26.87 -34.10 -21.19
N GLY A 5 26.27 -34.31 -20.05
CA GLY A 5 24.94 -33.76 -19.81
C GLY A 5 25.05 -32.22 -19.80
N LEU A 6 24.48 -31.60 -20.81
CA LEU A 6 24.31 -30.18 -20.82
C LEU A 6 23.27 -29.84 -19.79
N PHE A 7 23.71 -29.41 -18.60
CA PHE A 7 22.79 -28.84 -17.62
C PHE A 7 22.46 -27.42 -18.08
N LEU A 8 21.35 -27.30 -18.78
CA LEU A 8 20.76 -26.00 -19.03
C LEU A 8 20.19 -25.52 -17.70
N VAL A 9 20.98 -24.72 -16.98
CA VAL A 9 20.47 -23.96 -15.87
C VAL A 9 19.66 -22.84 -16.50
N ALA A 10 18.37 -23.09 -16.74
CA ALA A 10 17.44 -22.03 -17.01
C ALA A 10 17.33 -21.22 -15.74
N THR A 11 18.08 -20.12 -15.66
CA THR A 11 17.81 -19.11 -14.66
C THR A 11 16.46 -18.52 -15.05
N LEU A 12 15.41 -19.06 -14.46
CA LEU A 12 14.12 -18.40 -14.48
C LEU A 12 14.31 -17.10 -13.71
N LEU A 13 14.58 -16.04 -14.46
CA LEU A 13 14.33 -14.69 -13.97
C LEU A 13 12.83 -14.62 -13.77
N THR A 14 12.38 -15.04 -12.59
CA THR A 14 11.06 -14.69 -12.12
C THR A 14 11.12 -13.18 -11.96
N ALA A 15 10.57 -12.46 -12.95
CA ALA A 15 10.27 -11.06 -12.78
C ALA A 15 9.40 -10.99 -11.52
N GLN A 16 9.97 -10.46 -10.44
CA GLN A 16 9.18 -10.16 -9.25
C GLN A 16 8.14 -9.14 -9.68
N LEU A 17 6.89 -9.58 -9.76
CA LEU A 17 5.77 -8.69 -10.04
C LEU A 17 5.66 -7.74 -8.87
N GLU A 18 6.17 -6.55 -9.06
CA GLU A 18 6.07 -5.48 -8.09
C GLU A 18 4.89 -4.61 -8.45
N THR A 19 3.97 -4.44 -7.51
CA THR A 19 2.85 -3.53 -7.65
C THR A 19 3.23 -2.20 -7.00
N THR A 20 3.08 -1.11 -7.74
CA THR A 20 3.43 0.21 -7.26
C THR A 20 2.21 1.11 -7.25
N PHE A 21 1.98 1.76 -6.11
CA PHE A 21 1.00 2.82 -5.98
C PHE A 21 1.74 4.13 -5.77
N THR A 22 1.34 5.17 -6.47
CA THR A 22 2.02 6.47 -6.46
C THR A 22 1.08 7.55 -6.00
N VAL A 23 1.55 8.41 -5.09
CA VAL A 23 0.85 9.60 -4.64
C VAL A 23 1.79 10.79 -4.77
N GLU A 24 1.28 11.88 -5.33
CA GLU A 24 2.01 13.14 -5.38
C GLU A 24 1.39 14.12 -4.38
N TYR A 25 2.22 14.71 -3.53
CA TYR A 25 1.78 15.68 -2.56
C TYR A 25 2.90 16.67 -2.26
N ASN A 26 2.56 17.94 -2.30
CA ASN A 26 3.47 19.06 -1.95
C ASN A 26 4.80 19.02 -2.71
N GLY A 27 4.74 18.70 -4.01
CA GLY A 27 5.89 18.63 -4.88
C GLY A 27 6.77 17.39 -4.71
N LYS A 28 6.33 16.45 -3.90
CA LYS A 28 7.03 15.19 -3.68
C LYS A 28 6.23 14.02 -4.22
N LYS A 29 6.95 12.99 -4.62
CA LYS A 29 6.37 11.75 -5.12
C LYS A 29 6.60 10.64 -4.10
N TYR A 30 5.52 10.00 -3.69
CA TYR A 30 5.52 8.89 -2.74
C TYR A 30 5.17 7.62 -3.49
N GLU A 31 6.10 6.67 -3.54
CA GLU A 31 5.92 5.41 -4.24
C GLU A 31 5.85 4.26 -3.24
N PHE A 32 4.72 3.58 -3.20
CA PHE A 32 4.50 2.41 -2.37
C PHE A 32 4.76 1.17 -3.23
N HIS A 33 5.90 0.51 -3.01
CA HIS A 33 6.29 -0.69 -3.72
C HIS A 33 5.91 -1.91 -2.90
N ILE A 34 5.11 -2.78 -3.48
CA ILE A 34 4.65 -4.00 -2.83
C ILE A 34 5.19 -5.19 -3.61
N THR A 35 6.07 -5.96 -2.97
CA THR A 35 6.68 -7.15 -3.56
C THR A 35 5.86 -8.39 -3.22
N ASP A 36 6.11 -9.47 -3.93
CA ASP A 36 5.50 -10.78 -3.59
C ASP A 36 5.90 -11.21 -2.18
N GLN A 37 7.10 -10.90 -1.75
CA GLN A 37 7.55 -11.21 -0.39
C GLN A 37 6.74 -10.45 0.66
N ASP A 38 6.41 -9.19 0.39
CA ASP A 38 5.56 -8.41 1.29
C ASP A 38 4.19 -9.05 1.42
N LEU A 39 3.61 -9.47 0.31
CA LEU A 39 2.30 -10.11 0.30
C LEU A 39 2.30 -11.44 1.05
N GLN A 40 3.37 -12.21 0.95
CA GLN A 40 3.49 -13.50 1.62
C GLN A 40 3.68 -13.40 3.13
N LYS A 41 4.12 -12.26 3.64
CA LYS A 41 4.26 -12.05 5.09
C LYS A 41 2.94 -11.97 5.82
N GLY A 42 1.87 -11.66 5.13
CA GLY A 42 0.55 -11.57 5.73
C GLY A 42 -0.24 -12.86 5.58
N PRO A 43 -1.27 -13.04 6.43
CA PRO A 43 -2.16 -14.18 6.29
C PRO A 43 -2.95 -14.10 4.99
N ALA A 44 -3.22 -15.26 4.40
CA ALA A 44 -4.10 -15.36 3.24
C ALA A 44 -5.54 -15.17 3.68
N TRP A 45 -6.35 -14.65 2.77
CA TRP A 45 -7.79 -14.56 3.00
C TRP A 45 -8.49 -15.59 2.11
N PRO A 46 -8.74 -16.80 2.63
CA PRO A 46 -9.35 -17.85 1.84
C PRO A 46 -10.82 -17.55 1.54
N ALA A 47 -11.29 -18.08 0.40
CA ALA A 47 -12.64 -17.80 -0.09
C ALA A 47 -13.76 -18.25 0.84
N ASN A 48 -13.48 -19.22 1.75
CA ASN A 48 -14.45 -19.70 2.72
C ASN A 48 -14.49 -18.87 4.01
N GLN A 49 -13.66 -17.86 4.13
CA GLN A 49 -13.63 -16.94 5.27
C GLN A 49 -14.38 -15.65 4.92
N GLN A 50 -15.40 -15.36 5.70
CA GLN A 50 -16.25 -14.20 5.44
C GLN A 50 -15.52 -12.88 5.68
N ASN A 51 -14.76 -12.79 6.78
CA ASN A 51 -14.06 -11.57 7.14
C ASN A 51 -12.59 -11.65 6.75
N PRO A 52 -12.00 -10.52 6.30
CA PRO A 52 -10.56 -10.48 6.04
C PRO A 52 -9.76 -10.70 7.33
N PRO A 53 -8.54 -11.25 7.24
CA PRO A 53 -7.70 -11.52 8.43
C PRO A 53 -7.38 -10.28 9.26
N LEU A 54 -7.23 -9.13 8.59
CA LEU A 54 -7.05 -7.83 9.25
C LEU A 54 -8.35 -7.05 9.15
N SER A 55 -8.83 -6.51 10.26
CA SER A 55 -10.02 -5.67 10.23
C SER A 55 -9.73 -4.32 9.59
N ALA A 56 -10.76 -3.72 9.00
CA ALA A 56 -10.65 -2.37 8.43
C ALA A 56 -10.22 -1.35 9.49
N ARG A 57 -10.69 -1.49 10.72
CA ARG A 57 -10.31 -0.58 11.80
C ARG A 57 -8.81 -0.63 12.08
N ARG A 58 -8.23 -1.82 12.15
CA ARG A 58 -6.79 -1.95 12.36
C ARG A 58 -6.00 -1.41 11.18
N ALA A 59 -6.50 -1.61 9.98
CA ALA A 59 -5.86 -1.04 8.78
C ALA A 59 -5.89 0.49 8.82
N ILE A 60 -7.00 1.08 9.23
CA ILE A 60 -7.12 2.53 9.37
C ILE A 60 -6.13 3.06 10.42
N ASP A 61 -6.04 2.38 11.57
CA ASP A 61 -5.13 2.80 12.64
C ASP A 61 -3.66 2.74 12.19
N ALA A 62 -3.27 1.67 11.52
CA ALA A 62 -1.93 1.54 10.96
C ALA A 62 -1.64 2.63 9.92
N ALA A 63 -2.61 2.91 9.06
CA ALA A 63 -2.48 3.95 8.04
C ALA A 63 -2.37 5.35 8.66
N ARG A 64 -3.15 5.64 9.72
CA ARG A 64 -3.07 6.92 10.43
C ARG A 64 -1.70 7.13 11.05
N ASN A 65 -1.18 6.10 11.69
CA ASN A 65 0.14 6.19 12.31
C ASN A 65 1.22 6.46 11.26
N GLU A 66 1.13 5.81 10.11
CA GLU A 66 2.07 6.04 9.02
C GLU A 66 1.92 7.45 8.45
N LEU A 67 0.70 7.90 8.23
CA LEU A 67 0.43 9.24 7.70
C LEU A 67 0.98 10.33 8.63
N ALA A 68 0.83 10.14 9.94
CA ALA A 68 1.37 11.05 10.94
C ALA A 68 2.91 11.14 10.88
N THR A 69 3.57 10.05 10.50
CA THR A 69 5.02 10.01 10.32
C THR A 69 5.45 10.67 9.01
N LEU A 70 4.67 10.45 7.94
CA LEU A 70 5.02 10.93 6.61
C LEU A 70 4.77 12.41 6.38
N LEU A 71 3.69 12.94 6.96
CA LEU A 71 3.24 14.30 6.71
C LEU A 71 3.16 15.11 8.00
N PRO A 72 3.54 16.40 7.98
CA PRO A 72 3.57 17.23 9.19
C PRO A 72 2.23 17.30 9.94
N ASN A 73 1.12 17.29 9.22
CA ASN A 73 -0.23 17.35 9.80
C ASN A 73 -0.99 16.06 9.58
N GLY A 74 -0.29 14.95 9.37
CA GLY A 74 -0.92 13.69 9.00
C GLY A 74 -1.99 13.22 9.97
N LYS A 75 -1.80 13.44 11.27
CA LYS A 75 -2.78 13.05 12.30
C LYS A 75 -4.13 13.75 12.17
N ASP A 76 -4.17 14.92 11.51
CA ASP A 76 -5.38 15.76 11.41
C ASP A 76 -6.13 15.50 10.10
N TRP A 77 -5.61 14.67 9.22
CA TRP A 77 -6.26 14.35 7.97
C TRP A 77 -7.50 13.50 8.21
N ARG A 78 -8.53 13.72 7.39
CA ARG A 78 -9.79 13.01 7.51
C ARG A 78 -9.75 11.71 6.72
N LEU A 79 -10.25 10.64 7.32
CA LEU A 79 -10.47 9.39 6.58
C LEU A 79 -11.53 9.64 5.50
N TYR A 80 -11.20 9.25 4.28
CA TYR A 80 -12.10 9.38 3.13
C TYR A 80 -12.64 8.04 2.66
N GLU A 81 -11.76 7.07 2.43
CA GLU A 81 -12.16 5.79 1.85
C GLU A 81 -11.21 4.69 2.29
N VAL A 82 -11.76 3.50 2.48
CA VAL A 82 -11.00 2.28 2.71
C VAL A 82 -11.40 1.29 1.64
N THR A 83 -10.43 0.77 0.90
CA THR A 83 -10.65 -0.18 -0.18
C THR A 83 -9.85 -1.44 0.07
N LEU A 84 -10.49 -2.60 -0.09
CA LEU A 84 -9.81 -3.88 -0.18
C LEU A 84 -9.44 -4.11 -1.65
N ARG A 85 -8.16 -4.32 -1.90
CA ARG A 85 -7.65 -4.51 -3.26
C ARG A 85 -7.00 -5.86 -3.41
N PRO A 86 -7.45 -6.72 -4.34
CA PRO A 86 -6.73 -7.95 -4.62
C PRO A 86 -5.47 -7.66 -5.44
N ILE A 87 -4.39 -8.34 -5.07
CA ILE A 87 -3.15 -8.39 -5.84
C ILE A 87 -2.82 -9.87 -5.98
N ASP A 88 -3.06 -10.42 -7.17
CA ASP A 88 -3.02 -11.87 -7.41
C ASP A 88 -3.89 -12.60 -6.39
N ASP A 89 -3.33 -13.54 -5.61
CA ASP A 89 -4.07 -14.29 -4.59
C ASP A 89 -4.05 -13.62 -3.21
N HIS A 90 -3.51 -12.42 -3.12
CA HIS A 90 -3.37 -11.69 -1.87
C HIS A 90 -4.22 -10.43 -1.88
N TRP A 91 -4.42 -9.86 -0.70
CA TRP A 91 -5.22 -8.66 -0.53
C TRP A 91 -4.45 -7.61 0.27
N VAL A 92 -4.68 -6.36 -0.05
CA VAL A 92 -4.17 -5.22 0.69
C VAL A 92 -5.30 -4.23 0.95
N TYR A 93 -5.11 -3.38 1.95
CA TYR A 93 -5.99 -2.25 2.17
C TYR A 93 -5.37 -1.00 1.56
N LEU A 94 -6.18 -0.24 0.86
CA LEU A 94 -5.86 1.12 0.43
C LEU A 94 -6.66 2.07 1.29
N VAL A 95 -5.99 2.87 2.10
CA VAL A 95 -6.65 3.81 3.02
C VAL A 95 -6.38 5.22 2.53
N GLN A 96 -7.44 5.92 2.15
CA GLN A 96 -7.36 7.28 1.62
C GLN A 96 -7.78 8.30 2.66
N PHE A 97 -6.99 9.36 2.76
CA PHE A 97 -7.25 10.49 3.64
C PHE A 97 -7.33 11.77 2.82
N LEU A 98 -8.07 12.73 3.33
CA LEU A 98 -8.16 14.07 2.75
C LEU A 98 -7.52 15.07 3.69
N GLU A 99 -6.74 15.98 3.11
CA GLU A 99 -6.13 17.07 3.83
C GLU A 99 -7.19 17.96 4.47
N PRO A 100 -6.98 18.42 5.72
CA PRO A 100 -7.88 19.40 6.32
C PRO A 100 -7.96 20.65 5.46
N LEU A 101 -9.15 21.16 5.25
CA LEU A 101 -9.36 22.42 4.54
C LEU A 101 -8.77 23.55 5.35
N LYS A 102 -7.84 24.29 4.74
CA LYS A 102 -7.33 25.53 5.31
C LYS A 102 -8.12 26.67 4.73
N GLY A 103 -8.70 27.48 5.58
CA GLY A 103 -9.19 28.77 5.16
C GLY A 103 -10.64 29.03 5.37
N ASP A 104 -10.85 30.30 5.44
CA ASP A 104 -12.09 30.97 5.60
C ASP A 104 -12.84 30.94 4.29
N GLY A 105 -13.76 30.14 4.18
CA GLY A 105 -14.87 30.15 3.31
C GLY A 105 -14.79 30.84 1.96
N GLY A 106 -15.73 30.68 1.19
CA GLY A 106 -15.92 31.36 -0.04
C GLY A 106 -15.33 30.70 -1.25
N GLY A 107 -15.40 29.38 -1.33
CA GLY A 107 -15.02 28.66 -2.53
C GLY A 107 -14.91 27.17 -2.26
N GLN A 108 -15.23 26.38 -3.27
CA GLN A 108 -14.98 24.93 -3.20
C GLN A 108 -13.47 24.73 -3.30
N GLN A 109 -12.83 24.51 -2.15
CA GLN A 109 -11.45 24.08 -2.14
C GLN A 109 -11.41 22.57 -2.23
N LEU A 110 -10.79 22.06 -3.30
CA LEU A 110 -10.55 20.64 -3.42
C LEU A 110 -9.44 20.25 -2.44
N SER A 111 -9.76 19.36 -1.51
CA SER A 111 -8.77 18.79 -0.61
C SER A 111 -7.84 17.87 -1.35
N SER A 112 -6.55 17.94 -1.08
CA SER A 112 -5.59 16.95 -1.55
C SER A 112 -5.83 15.63 -0.84
N GLY A 113 -5.71 14.53 -1.57
CA GLY A 113 -5.82 13.19 -1.03
C GLY A 113 -4.45 12.55 -0.86
N PHE A 114 -4.35 11.64 0.09
CA PHE A 114 -3.16 10.81 0.27
C PHE A 114 -3.59 9.39 0.58
N GLN A 115 -2.93 8.43 -0.06
CA GLN A 115 -3.25 7.02 0.08
C GLN A 115 -2.11 6.30 0.79
N VAL A 116 -2.45 5.49 1.77
CA VAL A 116 -1.52 4.59 2.46
C VAL A 116 -1.91 3.16 2.17
N VAL A 117 -0.94 2.31 1.91
CA VAL A 117 -1.15 0.88 1.67
C VAL A 117 -0.85 0.12 2.94
N VAL A 118 -1.77 -0.75 3.35
CA VAL A 118 -1.61 -1.59 4.54
C VAL A 118 -1.72 -3.06 4.14
N LEU A 119 -0.73 -3.85 4.53
CA LEU A 119 -0.70 -5.29 4.28
C LEU A 119 -1.61 -6.02 5.27
N MET A 120 -1.99 -7.25 4.95
CA MET A 120 -2.87 -8.06 5.81
C MET A 120 -2.25 -8.46 7.15
N ASN A 121 -0.95 -8.31 7.31
CA ASN A 121 -0.30 -8.48 8.62
C ASN A 121 -0.38 -7.23 9.51
N GLY A 122 -1.02 -6.16 9.05
CA GLY A 122 -1.16 -4.92 9.81
C GLY A 122 -0.02 -3.93 9.62
N THR A 123 0.92 -4.21 8.73
CA THR A 123 2.05 -3.32 8.46
C THR A 123 1.68 -2.31 7.37
N ALA A 124 1.82 -1.04 7.66
CA ALA A 124 1.74 0.00 6.64
C ALA A 124 3.02 0.00 5.81
N VAL A 125 2.87 0.01 4.50
CA VAL A 125 4.00 0.03 3.58
C VAL A 125 4.67 1.40 3.63
N MET A 126 5.99 1.42 3.84
CA MET A 126 6.75 2.67 3.84
C MET A 126 7.06 3.07 2.39
N PRO A 127 6.67 4.27 1.95
CA PRO A 127 6.93 4.70 0.58
C PRO A 127 8.36 5.15 0.39
N ARG A 128 8.80 5.10 -0.85
CA ARG A 128 10.00 5.83 -1.31
C ARG A 128 9.58 7.23 -1.69
N VAL A 129 10.29 8.22 -1.14
CA VAL A 129 9.97 9.63 -1.36
C VAL A 129 11.03 10.23 -2.27
N SER A 130 10.58 10.87 -3.36
CA SER A 130 11.45 11.57 -4.29
C SER A 130 10.90 12.97 -4.57
N PRO A 131 11.81 13.92 -4.95
CA PRO A 131 11.38 15.27 -5.29
C PRO A 131 10.56 15.35 -6.58
#